data_eff2c3ddd45d24bfabb8c8483e629e31
#
_entry.id   eff2c3ddd45d24bfabb8c8483e629e31
#
_cell.length_a   1.000
_cell.length_b   1.000
_cell.length_c   1.000
_cell.angle_alpha   90.00
_cell.angle_beta   90.00
_cell.angle_gamma   90.00
#
_symmetry.space_group_name_H-M   'P 1'
#
loop_
_entity.id
_entity.type
_entity.pdbx_description
1 polymer ?
#
loop_
_entity_poly.entity_id
_entity_poly.type
_entity_poly.pdbx_seq_one_letter_code
_entity_poly.pdbx_strand_id
1 'polypeptide(L)'
;NSLVEMQTNLGNIEIELYDDKAPISVNNFKSYIKSGFYKETIFHRVIPGFMAQGGGMTANMQEKTTRAPIKNEAGNGIANTRGTLAM
;
A
#
# COMPACT_ATOMS: atom_id res chain seq x y z
N ASN A 1 0.25 -13.04 -10.49
CA ASN A 1 0.52 -11.67 -10.04
C ASN A 1 -0.47 -10.71 -10.68
N SER A 2 -0.72 -9.60 -10.02
CA SER A 2 -1.66 -8.57 -10.46
C SER A 2 -0.97 -7.23 -10.60
N LEU A 3 -1.49 -6.37 -11.47
CA LEU A 3 -1.00 -5.01 -11.64
C LEU A 3 -2.04 -4.01 -11.15
N VAL A 4 -1.60 -3.01 -10.41
CA VAL A 4 -2.42 -1.87 -10.03
C VAL A 4 -1.69 -0.57 -10.36
N GLU A 5 -2.45 0.49 -10.60
CA GLU A 5 -1.90 1.81 -10.86
C GLU A 5 -2.28 2.74 -9.73
N MET A 6 -1.27 3.38 -9.13
CA MET A 6 -1.47 4.41 -8.13
C MET A 6 -1.41 5.77 -8.82
N GLN A 7 -2.53 6.48 -8.85
CA GLN A 7 -2.61 7.81 -9.44
C GLN A 7 -2.35 8.86 -8.38
N THR A 8 -1.27 9.61 -8.55
CA THR A 8 -0.91 10.70 -7.63
C THR A 8 -0.92 12.03 -8.37
N ASN A 9 -0.92 13.12 -7.62
CA ASN A 9 -0.85 14.46 -8.19
C ASN A 9 0.50 14.78 -8.86
N LEU A 10 1.51 13.92 -8.65
CA LEU A 10 2.84 14.07 -9.26
C LEU A 10 3.13 13.01 -10.33
N GLY A 11 2.16 12.18 -10.67
CA GLY A 11 2.30 11.14 -11.67
C GLY A 11 1.75 9.80 -11.20
N ASN A 12 1.77 8.83 -12.09
CA ASN A 12 1.24 7.50 -11.83
C ASN A 12 2.36 6.53 -11.50
N ILE A 13 2.09 5.61 -10.56
CA ILE A 13 3.01 4.55 -10.16
C ILE A 13 2.36 3.22 -10.48
N GLU A 14 3.04 2.36 -11.23
CA GLU A 14 2.58 1.01 -11.52
C GLU A 14 3.15 0.05 -10.48
N ILE A 15 2.28 -0.79 -9.92
CA ILE A 15 2.64 -1.72 -8.85
C ILE A 15 2.27 -3.14 -9.27
N GLU A 16 3.23 -4.05 -9.20
CA GLU A 16 2.99 -5.48 -9.36
C GLU A 16 2.77 -6.11 -8.00
N LEU A 17 1.66 -6.83 -7.84
CA LEU A 17 1.30 -7.51 -6.59
C LEU A 17 1.65 -8.99 -6.69
N TYR A 18 2.30 -9.52 -5.65
CA TYR A 18 2.69 -10.93 -5.58
C TYR A 18 1.57 -11.77 -4.96
N ASP A 19 0.56 -12.09 -5.76
CA ASP A 19 -0.63 -12.82 -5.32
C ASP A 19 -0.31 -14.20 -4.75
N ASP A 20 0.74 -14.86 -5.25
CA ASP A 20 1.15 -16.18 -4.81
C ASP A 20 2.01 -16.15 -3.52
N LYS A 21 2.82 -15.13 -3.33
CA LYS A 21 3.71 -14.99 -2.17
C LYS A 21 3.05 -14.32 -0.97
N ALA A 22 2.11 -13.43 -1.21
CA ALA A 22 1.42 -12.67 -0.18
C ALA A 22 -0.08 -12.61 -0.45
N PRO A 23 -0.79 -13.76 -0.53
CA PRO A 23 -2.19 -13.78 -0.96
C PRO A 23 -3.12 -13.02 -0.02
N ILE A 24 -2.90 -13.08 1.28
CA ILE A 24 -3.74 -12.40 2.27
C ILE A 24 -3.54 -10.89 2.19
N SER A 25 -2.29 -10.44 2.14
CA SER A 25 -1.95 -9.02 2.02
C SER A 25 -2.44 -8.43 0.71
N VAL A 26 -2.28 -9.15 -0.40
CA VAL A 26 -2.74 -8.70 -1.73
C VAL A 26 -4.26 -8.60 -1.77
N ASN A 27 -4.97 -9.61 -1.28
CA ASN A 27 -6.44 -9.57 -1.24
C ASN A 27 -6.95 -8.43 -0.37
N ASN A 28 -6.31 -8.17 0.76
CA ASN A 28 -6.65 -7.07 1.64
C ASN A 28 -6.42 -5.72 0.95
N PHE A 29 -5.29 -5.55 0.29
CA PHE A 29 -4.96 -4.34 -0.45
C PHE A 29 -5.97 -4.09 -1.59
N LYS A 30 -6.27 -5.11 -2.39
CA LYS A 30 -7.28 -5.01 -3.45
C LYS A 30 -8.67 -4.66 -2.90
N SER A 31 -9.04 -5.20 -1.75
CA SER A 31 -10.31 -4.92 -1.10
C SER A 31 -10.41 -3.44 -0.69
N TYR A 32 -9.33 -2.87 -0.15
CA TYR A 32 -9.27 -1.44 0.15
C TYR A 32 -9.36 -0.59 -1.13
N ILE A 33 -8.71 -0.99 -2.20
CA ILE A 33 -8.79 -0.29 -3.48
C ILE A 33 -10.22 -0.27 -4.00
N LYS A 34 -10.91 -1.41 -3.99
CA LYS A 34 -12.29 -1.53 -4.46
C LYS A 34 -13.27 -0.68 -3.65
N SER A 35 -13.02 -0.52 -2.35
CA SER A 35 -13.86 0.29 -1.48
C SER A 35 -13.58 1.80 -1.61
N GLY A 36 -12.56 2.19 -2.37
CA GLY A 36 -12.17 3.59 -2.50
C GLY A 36 -11.42 4.14 -1.29
N PHE A 37 -10.90 3.28 -0.43
CA PHE A 37 -10.25 3.68 0.82
C PHE A 37 -9.07 4.64 0.59
N TYR A 38 -8.26 4.37 -0.44
CA TYR A 38 -7.06 5.17 -0.72
C TYR A 38 -7.34 6.48 -1.45
N LYS A 39 -8.59 6.71 -1.85
CA LYS A 39 -8.96 7.95 -2.51
C LYS A 39 -8.79 9.12 -1.55
N GLU A 40 -8.13 10.19 -2.03
CA GLU A 40 -7.86 11.40 -1.24
C GLU A 40 -7.00 11.15 0.01
N THR A 41 -6.16 10.13 -0.03
CA THR A 41 -5.14 9.92 0.99
C THR A 41 -3.80 10.52 0.56
N ILE A 42 -2.89 10.69 1.52
CA ILE A 42 -1.60 11.34 1.27
C ILE A 42 -0.44 10.42 1.67
N PHE A 43 0.74 10.73 1.15
CA PHE A 43 2.00 10.23 1.72
C PHE A 43 2.37 11.14 2.88
N HIS A 44 2.04 10.73 4.09
CA HIS A 44 2.20 11.57 5.29
C HIS A 44 3.60 11.48 5.91
N ARG A 45 4.43 10.56 5.45
CA ARG A 45 5.79 10.37 5.96
C ARG A 45 6.71 9.99 4.80
N VAL A 46 7.67 10.84 4.51
CA VAL A 46 8.66 10.59 3.45
C VAL A 46 10.06 10.80 4.04
N ILE A 47 10.87 9.77 3.97
CA ILE A 47 12.27 9.82 4.42
C ILE A 47 13.15 9.60 3.20
N PRO A 48 13.86 10.65 2.71
CA PRO A 48 14.72 10.52 1.54
C PRO A 48 15.76 9.41 1.71
N GLY A 49 15.93 8.59 0.68
CA GLY A 49 16.84 7.46 0.70
C GLY A 49 16.38 6.25 1.49
N PHE A 50 15.17 6.30 2.07
CA PHE A 50 14.63 5.19 2.86
C PHE A 50 13.24 4.76 2.41
N MET A 51 12.19 5.58 2.66
CA MET A 51 10.83 5.15 2.35
C MET A 51 9.85 6.33 2.24
N ALA A 52 8.70 6.05 1.63
CA ALA A 52 7.52 6.90 1.66
C ALA A 52 6.35 6.07 2.21
N GLN A 53 5.64 6.61 3.17
CA GLN A 53 4.51 5.96 3.81
C GLN A 53 3.24 6.76 3.57
N GLY A 54 2.18 6.07 3.19
CA GLY A 54 0.92 6.74 2.89
C GLY A 54 -0.27 5.81 2.91
N GLY A 55 -1.42 6.38 2.56
CA GLY A 55 -2.67 5.65 2.40
C GLY A 55 -3.55 5.58 3.64
N GLY A 56 -3.03 5.95 4.81
CA GLY A 56 -3.80 5.89 6.07
C GLY A 56 -4.36 7.22 6.56
N MET A 57 -3.95 8.32 5.94
CA MET A 57 -4.34 9.66 6.39
C MET A 57 -4.90 10.50 5.26
N THR A 58 -5.82 11.40 5.61
CA THR A 58 -6.36 12.41 4.70
C THR A 58 -5.44 13.62 4.61
N ALA A 59 -5.74 14.55 3.69
CA ALA A 59 -4.91 15.74 3.47
C ALA A 59 -4.81 16.64 4.72
N ASN A 60 -5.79 16.59 5.63
CA ASN A 60 -5.75 17.32 6.90
C ASN A 60 -5.14 16.50 8.05
N MET A 61 -4.44 15.43 7.73
CA MET A 61 -3.70 14.57 8.68
C MET A 61 -4.61 13.80 9.66
N GLN A 62 -5.83 13.50 9.26
CA GLN A 62 -6.73 12.66 10.04
C GLN A 62 -6.57 11.19 9.62
N GLU A 63 -6.41 10.30 10.59
CA GLU A 63 -6.38 8.87 10.35
C GLU A 63 -7.73 8.36 9.87
N LYS A 64 -7.70 7.54 8.82
CA LYS A 64 -8.90 6.84 8.34
C LYS A 64 -9.13 5.58 9.16
N THR A 65 -10.40 5.25 9.40
CA THR A 65 -10.77 4.02 10.09
C THR A 65 -10.42 2.82 9.21
N THR A 66 -9.62 1.90 9.75
CA THR A 66 -9.22 0.69 9.06
C THR A 66 -10.05 -0.51 9.50
N ARG A 67 -9.98 -1.58 8.70
CA ARG A 67 -10.59 -2.87 9.03
C ARG A 67 -9.72 -3.62 10.03
N ALA A 68 -10.22 -4.79 10.49
CA ALA A 68 -9.47 -5.65 11.39
C ALA A 68 -8.10 -6.04 10.80
N PRO A 69 -7.07 -6.20 11.65
CA PRO A 69 -5.77 -6.68 11.19
C PRO A 69 -5.86 -8.03 10.50
N ILE A 70 -4.95 -8.28 9.58
CA ILE A 70 -4.82 -9.55 8.88
C ILE A 70 -3.55 -10.29 9.35
N LYS A 71 -3.43 -11.56 8.96
CA LYS A 71 -2.26 -12.35 9.26
C LYS A 71 -1.01 -11.71 8.65
N ASN A 72 0.06 -11.64 9.43
CA ASN A 72 1.35 -11.15 8.96
C ASN A 72 2.01 -12.21 8.06
N GLU A 73 2.31 -11.82 6.82
CA GLU A 73 2.95 -12.68 5.82
C GLU A 73 4.43 -12.36 5.60
N ALA A 74 5.07 -11.67 6.54
CA ALA A 74 6.46 -11.24 6.40
C ALA A 74 7.46 -12.40 6.24
N GLY A 75 7.09 -13.61 6.61
CA GLY A 75 7.93 -14.83 6.46
C GLY A 75 7.91 -15.42 5.05
N ASN A 76 7.41 -14.72 4.04
CA ASN A 76 7.24 -15.25 2.68
C ASN A 76 8.52 -15.26 1.82
N GLY A 77 9.66 -14.84 2.37
CA GLY A 77 10.94 -14.82 1.66
C GLY A 77 11.18 -13.57 0.80
N ILE A 78 10.27 -12.60 0.80
CA ILE A 78 10.44 -11.36 0.04
C ILE A 78 11.01 -10.29 0.97
N ALA A 79 12.16 -9.73 0.58
CA ALA A 79 12.80 -8.65 1.35
C ALA A 79 12.29 -7.28 0.90
N ASN A 80 12.34 -6.31 1.81
CA ASN A 80 11.99 -4.91 1.53
C ASN A 80 13.15 -4.20 0.83
N THR A 81 13.46 -4.61 -0.39
CA THR A 81 14.48 -3.96 -1.21
C THR A 81 13.94 -2.69 -1.85
N ARG A 82 14.84 -1.88 -2.43
CA ARG A 82 14.42 -0.67 -3.13
C ARG A 82 13.40 -1.01 -4.22
N GLY A 83 12.34 -0.21 -4.30
CA GLY A 83 11.27 -0.39 -5.28
C GLY A 83 10.19 -1.36 -4.86
N THR A 84 10.18 -1.82 -3.60
CA THR A 84 9.12 -2.70 -3.09
C THR A 84 8.05 -1.93 -2.32
N LEU A 85 6.87 -2.54 -2.25
CA LEU A 85 5.74 -2.06 -1.46
C LEU A 85 5.48 -3.02 -0.33
N ALA A 86 5.38 -2.50 0.89
CA ALA A 86 5.04 -3.28 2.08
C ALA A 86 3.84 -2.66 2.79
N MET A 87 3.03 -3.49 3.38
CA MET A 87 1.91 -3.04 4.20
C MET A 87 2.32 -2.81 5.65
#